data_0e2c5511d002f73c7ae196237ded3dbf
#
_entry.id   0e2c5511d002f73c7ae196237ded3dbf
#
_cell.length_a   1.000
_cell.length_b   1.000
_cell.length_c   1.000
_cell.angle_alpha   90.00
_cell.angle_beta   90.00
_cell.angle_gamma   90.00
#
_symmetry.space_group_name_H-M   'P 1'
#
loop_
_entity.id
_entity.type
_entity.pdbx_description
1 polymer ?
#
loop_
_entity_poly.entity_id
_entity_poly.type
_entity_poly.pdbx_seq_one_letter_code
_entity_poly.pdbx_strand_id
1 'polypeptide(L)'
;MTSPPLVLVGAAGWLHPAWRSGFYPEGLPDDWLLSYYNTQFSAVYLPAAVWQAASEATWTQWLHDTRDGFHFVLEPGDAASVKPASARVLLAPPAWEAGHVWWLDEAPDLRALAQRIARQAATGEPLFVFSRSGNLALLEQAGTLRQVMGY
;
A
#
# COMPACT_ATOMS: atom_id res chain seq x y z
N MET A 1 18.54 -0.98 16.21
CA MET A 1 17.55 -1.75 15.43
C MET A 1 16.24 -0.97 15.33
N THR A 2 15.86 -0.60 14.13
CA THR A 2 14.62 0.15 13.91
C THR A 2 13.44 -0.83 13.90
N SER A 3 12.42 -0.51 14.68
CA SER A 3 11.17 -1.28 14.65
C SER A 3 10.50 -1.10 13.28
N PRO A 4 9.82 -2.13 12.75
CA PRO A 4 9.02 -1.97 11.54
C PRO A 4 7.97 -0.86 11.75
N PRO A 5 7.63 -0.08 10.72
CA PRO A 5 6.59 0.93 10.87
C PRO A 5 5.25 0.26 11.19
N LEU A 6 4.51 0.85 12.13
CA LEU A 6 3.19 0.34 12.49
C LEU A 6 2.17 0.66 11.41
N VAL A 7 2.26 1.85 10.81
CA VAL A 7 1.29 2.34 9.83
C VAL A 7 1.98 2.50 8.48
N LEU A 8 1.42 1.84 7.47
CA LEU A 8 1.90 1.91 6.10
C LEU A 8 0.81 2.53 5.23
N VAL A 9 1.18 3.48 4.38
CA VAL A 9 0.22 4.24 3.57
C VAL A 9 0.48 4.00 2.10
N GLY A 10 -0.59 3.85 1.32
CA GLY A 10 -0.49 3.66 -0.12
C GLY A 10 -1.85 3.65 -0.81
N ALA A 11 -1.85 3.32 -2.09
CA ALA A 11 -3.05 3.27 -2.91
C ALA A 11 -3.27 1.88 -3.48
N ALA A 12 -4.44 1.66 -4.07
CA ALA A 12 -4.72 0.48 -4.87
C ALA A 12 -4.08 0.68 -6.25
N GLY A 13 -2.90 0.09 -6.46
CA GLY A 13 -2.11 0.26 -7.67
C GLY A 13 -1.34 1.57 -7.72
N TRP A 14 -0.51 1.70 -8.76
CA TRP A 14 0.30 2.91 -8.99
C TRP A 14 0.08 3.51 -10.38
N LEU A 15 -0.92 3.02 -11.14
CA LEU A 15 -1.20 3.45 -12.51
C LEU A 15 -2.46 4.32 -12.60
N HIS A 16 -2.69 5.18 -11.61
CA HIS A 16 -3.84 6.09 -11.64
C HIS A 16 -3.62 7.17 -12.69
N PRO A 17 -4.52 7.32 -13.70
CA PRO A 17 -4.31 8.28 -14.80
C PRO A 17 -4.12 9.71 -14.31
N ALA A 18 -4.86 10.12 -13.28
CA ALA A 18 -4.76 11.47 -12.74
C ALA A 18 -3.38 11.80 -12.16
N TRP A 19 -2.59 10.80 -11.82
CA TRP A 19 -1.26 11.01 -11.25
C TRP A 19 -0.23 11.49 -12.28
N ARG A 20 -0.51 11.30 -13.56
CA ARG A 20 0.40 11.77 -14.63
C ARG A 20 0.51 13.30 -14.67
N SER A 21 -0.49 14.02 -14.17
CA SER A 21 -0.52 15.47 -14.22
C SER A 21 -0.21 16.16 -12.89
N GLY A 22 0.28 15.46 -11.88
CA GLY A 22 0.54 16.11 -10.59
C GLY A 22 1.41 15.33 -9.63
N PHE A 23 1.32 14.00 -9.65
CA PHE A 23 2.11 13.16 -8.74
C PHE A 23 3.43 12.73 -9.37
N TYR A 24 3.37 12.14 -10.57
CA TYR A 24 4.57 11.71 -11.25
C TYR A 24 5.28 12.86 -11.95
N PRO A 25 6.61 12.89 -11.97
CA PRO A 25 7.35 13.86 -12.79
C PRO A 25 6.95 13.76 -14.26
N GLU A 26 6.90 14.90 -14.94
CA GLU A 26 6.60 14.94 -16.35
C GLU A 26 7.62 14.14 -17.14
N GLY A 27 7.14 13.30 -18.07
CA GLY A 27 8.01 12.49 -18.93
C GLY A 27 8.60 11.26 -18.27
N LEU A 28 8.17 10.91 -17.06
CA LEU A 28 8.67 9.71 -16.39
C LEU A 28 8.25 8.44 -17.16
N PRO A 29 9.21 7.58 -17.58
CA PRO A 29 8.87 6.35 -18.27
C PRO A 29 8.02 5.42 -17.42
N ASP A 30 7.17 4.61 -18.07
CA ASP A 30 6.26 3.67 -17.39
C ASP A 30 7.02 2.71 -16.47
N ASP A 31 8.20 2.25 -16.88
CA ASP A 31 9.00 1.31 -16.11
C ASP A 31 9.52 1.90 -14.80
N TRP A 32 9.46 3.22 -14.64
CA TRP A 32 9.97 3.92 -13.46
C TRP A 32 8.87 4.35 -12.49
N LEU A 33 7.60 4.11 -12.84
CA LEU A 33 6.48 4.56 -12.00
C LEU A 33 6.49 3.94 -10.62
N LEU A 34 6.70 2.63 -10.53
CA LEU A 34 6.73 1.95 -9.24
C LEU A 34 7.92 2.41 -8.39
N SER A 35 9.08 2.60 -8.99
CA SER A 35 10.27 3.13 -8.28
C SER A 35 9.98 4.51 -7.68
N TYR A 36 9.30 5.38 -8.42
CA TYR A 36 8.91 6.68 -7.91
C TYR A 36 7.83 6.55 -6.82
N TYR A 37 6.80 5.74 -7.07
CA TYR A 37 5.73 5.48 -6.09
C TYR A 37 6.32 5.04 -4.74
N ASN A 38 7.27 4.15 -4.78
CA ASN A 38 7.94 3.61 -3.60
C ASN A 38 8.73 4.69 -2.81
N THR A 39 9.09 5.83 -3.43
CA THR A 39 9.70 6.94 -2.70
C THR A 39 8.69 7.73 -1.88
N GLN A 40 7.41 7.67 -2.23
CA GLN A 40 6.34 8.45 -1.59
C GLN A 40 5.48 7.62 -0.65
N PHE A 41 5.31 6.33 -0.93
CA PHE A 41 4.42 5.44 -0.19
C PHE A 41 5.17 4.18 0.23
N SER A 42 4.68 3.55 1.30
CA SER A 42 5.33 2.38 1.89
C SER A 42 4.63 1.06 1.57
N ALA A 43 3.47 1.10 0.93
CA ALA A 43 2.72 -0.10 0.56
C ALA A 43 1.84 0.16 -0.66
N VAL A 44 1.44 -0.92 -1.32
CA VAL A 44 0.47 -0.87 -2.42
C VAL A 44 -0.50 -2.04 -2.25
N TYR A 45 -1.77 -1.79 -2.58
CA TYR A 45 -2.79 -2.84 -2.66
C TYR A 45 -2.97 -3.21 -4.13
N LEU A 46 -2.92 -4.51 -4.44
CA LEU A 46 -3.08 -4.99 -5.81
C LEU A 46 -4.34 -5.84 -5.95
N PRO A 47 -5.28 -5.43 -6.82
CA PRO A 47 -6.42 -6.28 -7.17
C PRO A 47 -5.95 -7.61 -7.76
N ALA A 48 -6.76 -8.66 -7.58
CA ALA A 48 -6.42 -10.00 -8.04
C ALA A 48 -6.10 -10.04 -9.53
N ALA A 49 -6.88 -9.35 -10.35
CA ALA A 49 -6.66 -9.29 -11.80
C ALA A 49 -5.28 -8.75 -12.17
N VAL A 50 -4.73 -7.85 -11.35
CA VAL A 50 -3.42 -7.24 -11.61
C VAL A 50 -2.28 -8.18 -11.24
N TRP A 51 -2.28 -8.68 -10.00
CA TRP A 51 -1.13 -9.47 -9.55
C TRP A 51 -1.12 -10.88 -10.15
N GLN A 52 -2.30 -11.44 -10.48
CA GLN A 52 -2.38 -12.74 -11.10
C GLN A 52 -1.91 -12.71 -12.56
N ALA A 53 -2.06 -11.57 -13.23
CA ALA A 53 -1.57 -11.39 -14.60
C ALA A 53 -0.06 -11.16 -14.67
N ALA A 54 0.58 -10.84 -13.55
CA ALA A 54 2.01 -10.54 -13.51
C ALA A 54 2.82 -11.83 -13.60
N SER A 55 3.78 -11.87 -14.53
CA SER A 55 4.70 -12.99 -14.69
C SER A 55 5.70 -13.02 -13.52
N GLU A 56 6.42 -14.16 -13.40
CA GLU A 56 7.50 -14.28 -12.43
C GLU A 56 8.56 -13.20 -12.66
N ALA A 57 8.91 -12.91 -13.91
CA ALA A 57 9.87 -11.87 -14.24
C ALA A 57 9.37 -10.49 -13.82
N THR A 58 8.08 -10.22 -14.01
CA THR A 58 7.47 -8.95 -13.58
C THR A 58 7.53 -8.80 -12.06
N TRP A 59 7.20 -9.85 -11.31
CA TRP A 59 7.29 -9.83 -9.85
C TRP A 59 8.71 -9.61 -9.37
N THR A 60 9.68 -10.27 -10.01
CA THR A 60 11.11 -10.08 -9.68
C THR A 60 11.48 -8.61 -9.85
N GLN A 61 11.04 -7.98 -10.94
CA GLN A 61 11.30 -6.58 -11.21
C GLN A 61 10.63 -5.66 -10.17
N TRP A 62 9.37 -5.92 -9.83
CA TRP A 62 8.66 -5.14 -8.81
C TRP A 62 9.35 -5.21 -7.45
N LEU A 63 9.80 -6.38 -7.05
CA LEU A 63 10.51 -6.54 -5.78
C LEU A 63 11.87 -5.85 -5.80
N HIS A 64 12.53 -5.84 -6.97
CA HIS A 64 13.80 -5.16 -7.15
C HIS A 64 13.65 -3.63 -7.15
N ASP A 65 12.57 -3.13 -7.71
CA ASP A 65 12.32 -1.69 -7.83
C ASP A 65 11.87 -1.03 -6.54
N THR A 66 11.61 -1.80 -5.49
CA THR A 66 11.10 -1.29 -4.22
C THR A 66 12.05 -1.61 -3.07
N ARG A 67 12.08 -0.72 -2.07
CA ARG A 67 12.94 -0.89 -0.90
C ARG A 67 12.47 -2.04 -0.01
N ASP A 68 13.33 -2.51 0.88
CA ASP A 68 13.05 -3.68 1.73
C ASP A 68 11.82 -3.50 2.64
N GLY A 69 11.53 -2.27 3.05
CA GLY A 69 10.37 -1.99 3.91
C GLY A 69 9.05 -1.82 3.17
N PHE A 70 9.06 -1.87 1.84
CA PHE A 70 7.85 -1.71 1.03
C PHE A 70 7.07 -3.02 0.96
N HIS A 71 5.74 -2.93 1.12
CA HIS A 71 4.86 -4.11 1.15
C HIS A 71 3.84 -4.10 0.03
N PHE A 72 3.59 -5.29 -0.51
CA PHE A 72 2.52 -5.55 -1.48
C PHE A 72 1.41 -6.30 -0.77
N VAL A 73 0.21 -5.73 -0.74
CA VAL A 73 -0.98 -6.36 -0.13
C VAL A 73 -1.90 -6.79 -1.26
N LEU A 74 -2.22 -8.07 -1.33
CA LEU A 74 -2.88 -8.67 -2.48
C LEU A 74 -4.32 -9.05 -2.16
N GLU A 75 -5.24 -8.64 -3.03
CA GLU A 75 -6.61 -9.14 -3.02
C GLU A 75 -6.57 -10.65 -3.30
N PRO A 76 -7.28 -11.49 -2.52
CA PRO A 76 -7.34 -12.92 -2.80
C PRO A 76 -7.90 -13.19 -4.20
N GLY A 77 -7.29 -14.15 -4.89
CA GLY A 77 -7.70 -14.54 -6.24
C GLY A 77 -7.96 -16.03 -6.34
N ASP A 78 -7.71 -16.59 -7.52
CA ASP A 78 -7.86 -18.02 -7.76
C ASP A 78 -6.92 -18.84 -6.88
N ALA A 79 -7.42 -19.97 -6.38
CA ALA A 79 -6.62 -20.89 -5.57
C ALA A 79 -5.41 -21.44 -6.34
N ALA A 80 -5.48 -21.47 -7.68
CA ALA A 80 -4.37 -21.91 -8.52
C ALA A 80 -3.26 -20.86 -8.65
N SER A 81 -3.53 -19.60 -8.30
CA SER A 81 -2.55 -18.52 -8.41
C SER A 81 -1.67 -18.49 -7.17
N VAL A 82 -0.36 -18.49 -7.38
CA VAL A 82 0.62 -18.51 -6.30
C VAL A 82 1.34 -17.16 -6.25
N LYS A 83 1.30 -16.54 -5.09
CA LYS A 83 2.04 -15.30 -4.88
C LYS A 83 3.54 -15.59 -4.70
N PRO A 84 4.43 -14.62 -4.96
CA PRO A 84 5.85 -14.78 -4.67
C PRO A 84 6.11 -15.10 -3.18
N ALA A 85 7.11 -15.94 -2.92
CA ALA A 85 7.52 -16.29 -1.58
C ALA A 85 8.40 -15.19 -0.99
N SER A 86 7.77 -14.08 -0.59
CA SER A 86 8.46 -12.94 0.01
C SER A 86 7.68 -12.46 1.23
N ALA A 87 8.41 -12.11 2.29
CA ALA A 87 7.79 -11.55 3.50
C ALA A 87 7.11 -10.20 3.24
N ARG A 88 7.45 -9.54 2.14
CA ARG A 88 6.86 -8.26 1.75
C ARG A 88 5.58 -8.39 0.94
N VAL A 89 5.21 -9.61 0.58
CA VAL A 89 4.02 -9.88 -0.24
C VAL A 89 3.01 -10.63 0.61
N LEU A 90 1.90 -9.96 0.93
CA LEU A 90 0.89 -10.45 1.87
C LEU A 90 -0.45 -10.62 1.17
N LEU A 91 -1.11 -11.76 1.39
CA LEU A 91 -2.50 -11.93 0.98
C LEU A 91 -3.42 -11.28 2.01
N ALA A 92 -4.53 -10.71 1.54
CA ALA A 92 -5.50 -10.02 2.37
C ALA A 92 -6.89 -10.69 2.31
N PRO A 93 -7.05 -11.91 2.87
CA PRO A 93 -8.38 -12.50 2.99
C PRO A 93 -9.27 -11.58 3.84
N PRO A 94 -10.62 -11.67 3.72
CA PRO A 94 -11.53 -10.75 4.40
C PRO A 94 -11.28 -10.59 5.89
N ALA A 95 -11.00 -11.66 6.61
CA ALA A 95 -10.73 -11.60 8.05
C ALA A 95 -9.44 -10.84 8.36
N TRP A 96 -8.39 -11.06 7.58
CA TRP A 96 -7.11 -10.34 7.73
C TRP A 96 -7.29 -8.87 7.38
N GLU A 97 -7.98 -8.59 6.28
CA GLU A 97 -8.23 -7.22 5.81
C GLU A 97 -8.99 -6.41 6.88
N ALA A 98 -10.00 -7.00 7.50
CA ALA A 98 -10.77 -6.35 8.55
C ALA A 98 -9.88 -5.91 9.74
N GLY A 99 -8.86 -6.67 10.04
CA GLY A 99 -7.94 -6.39 11.15
C GLY A 99 -6.72 -5.57 10.81
N HIS A 100 -6.41 -5.35 9.52
CA HIS A 100 -5.14 -4.76 9.11
C HIS A 100 -5.22 -3.69 8.04
N VAL A 101 -6.42 -3.41 7.49
CA VAL A 101 -6.58 -2.44 6.40
C VAL A 101 -7.64 -1.40 6.73
N TRP A 102 -7.32 -0.14 6.46
CA TRP A 102 -8.24 0.99 6.55
C TRP A 102 -8.39 1.62 5.17
N TRP A 103 -9.63 1.68 4.67
CA TRP A 103 -9.92 2.27 3.36
C TRP A 103 -10.37 3.72 3.53
N LEU A 104 -9.51 4.66 3.11
CA LEU A 104 -9.75 6.10 3.25
C LEU A 104 -10.97 6.58 2.48
N ASP A 105 -11.23 5.98 1.32
CA ASP A 105 -12.36 6.39 0.48
C ASP A 105 -13.70 6.09 1.14
N GLU A 106 -13.74 5.05 1.96
CA GLU A 106 -14.95 4.63 2.68
C GLU A 106 -15.06 5.30 4.05
N ALA A 107 -13.94 5.63 4.67
CA ALA A 107 -13.88 6.21 6.00
C ALA A 107 -12.79 7.29 6.06
N PRO A 108 -13.07 8.49 5.52
CA PRO A 108 -12.06 9.56 5.46
C PRO A 108 -11.87 10.35 6.76
N ASP A 109 -12.61 10.03 7.79
CA ASP A 109 -12.53 10.74 9.09
C ASP A 109 -11.19 10.47 9.77
N LEU A 110 -10.36 11.51 9.87
CA LEU A 110 -9.04 11.40 10.47
C LEU A 110 -9.07 11.10 11.96
N ARG A 111 -10.10 11.58 12.68
CA ARG A 111 -10.26 11.28 14.10
C ARG A 111 -10.49 9.78 14.30
N ALA A 112 -11.37 9.19 13.49
CA ALA A 112 -11.64 7.76 13.55
C ALA A 112 -10.38 6.96 13.19
N LEU A 113 -9.63 7.42 12.18
CA LEU A 113 -8.36 6.78 11.81
C LEU A 113 -7.35 6.86 12.95
N ALA A 114 -7.23 8.01 13.62
CA ALA A 114 -6.33 8.15 14.76
C ALA A 114 -6.68 7.17 15.88
N GLN A 115 -7.96 6.98 16.15
CA GLN A 115 -8.42 6.00 17.15
C GLN A 115 -8.06 4.57 16.74
N ARG A 116 -8.21 4.25 15.44
CA ARG A 116 -7.83 2.95 14.93
C ARG A 116 -6.33 2.71 15.05
N ILE A 117 -5.53 3.72 14.71
CA ILE A 117 -4.06 3.64 14.85
C ILE A 117 -3.67 3.36 16.30
N ALA A 118 -4.30 4.06 17.26
CA ALA A 118 -4.02 3.84 18.67
C ALA A 118 -4.34 2.41 19.11
N ARG A 119 -5.46 1.87 18.65
CA ARG A 119 -5.84 0.47 18.95
C ARG A 119 -4.87 -0.52 18.32
N GLN A 120 -4.44 -0.23 17.09
CA GLN A 120 -3.49 -1.08 16.38
C GLN A 120 -2.15 -1.10 17.09
N ALA A 121 -1.71 0.06 17.59
CA ALA A 121 -0.46 0.16 18.34
C ALA A 121 -0.47 -0.71 19.59
N ALA A 122 -1.63 -0.85 20.23
CA ALA A 122 -1.76 -1.68 21.42
C ALA A 122 -1.57 -3.18 21.12
N THR A 123 -1.88 -3.61 19.90
CA THR A 123 -1.70 -5.01 19.48
C THR A 123 -0.32 -5.28 18.88
N GLY A 124 0.39 -4.25 18.44
CA GLY A 124 1.66 -4.40 17.73
C GLY A 124 1.53 -4.86 16.29
N GLU A 125 0.30 -5.06 15.79
CA GLU A 125 0.05 -5.51 14.43
C GLU A 125 0.04 -4.31 13.45
N PRO A 126 0.57 -4.48 12.22
CA PRO A 126 0.59 -3.38 11.27
C PRO A 126 -0.81 -2.97 10.79
N LEU A 127 -0.95 -1.69 10.47
CA LEU A 127 -2.14 -1.15 9.82
C LEU A 127 -1.76 -0.57 8.47
N PHE A 128 -2.40 -1.06 7.42
CA PHE A 128 -2.25 -0.56 6.06
C PHE A 128 -3.39 0.42 5.78
N VAL A 129 -3.04 1.65 5.42
CA VAL A 129 -4.00 2.71 5.14
C VAL A 129 -3.97 2.98 3.64
N PHE A 130 -5.04 2.63 2.94
CA PHE A 130 -5.10 2.69 1.49
C PHE A 130 -6.20 3.61 0.98
N SER A 131 -5.95 4.25 -0.18
CA SER A 131 -6.98 4.88 -0.97
C SER A 131 -7.22 4.04 -2.24
N ARG A 132 -8.44 3.59 -2.42
CA ARG A 132 -8.83 2.78 -3.59
C ARG A 132 -8.80 3.60 -4.88
N SER A 133 -9.25 4.85 -4.81
CA SER A 133 -9.28 5.75 -5.96
C SER A 133 -7.95 6.45 -6.22
N GLY A 134 -6.96 6.28 -5.35
CA GLY A 134 -5.70 7.02 -5.46
C GLY A 134 -5.85 8.49 -5.12
N ASN A 135 -6.69 8.83 -4.13
CA ASN A 135 -6.93 10.20 -3.72
C ASN A 135 -5.71 10.74 -2.97
N LEU A 136 -4.89 11.51 -3.66
CA LEU A 136 -3.63 12.03 -3.10
C LEU A 136 -3.84 12.94 -1.89
N ALA A 137 -4.93 13.72 -1.86
CA ALA A 137 -5.22 14.58 -0.72
C ALA A 137 -5.49 13.77 0.55
N LEU A 138 -6.28 12.69 0.43
CA LEU A 138 -6.54 11.79 1.56
C LEU A 138 -5.26 11.07 2.00
N LEU A 139 -4.45 10.63 1.03
CA LEU A 139 -3.18 9.95 1.32
C LEU A 139 -2.20 10.88 2.04
N GLU A 140 -2.12 12.14 1.63
CA GLU A 140 -1.29 13.13 2.28
C GLU A 140 -1.74 13.36 3.73
N GLN A 141 -3.05 13.50 3.94
CA GLN A 141 -3.62 13.67 5.28
C GLN A 141 -3.31 12.48 6.18
N ALA A 142 -3.45 11.27 5.66
CA ALA A 142 -3.13 10.06 6.42
C ALA A 142 -1.64 9.97 6.76
N GLY A 143 -0.78 10.34 5.82
CA GLY A 143 0.66 10.37 6.03
C GLY A 143 1.06 11.39 7.10
N THR A 144 0.45 12.56 7.08
CA THR A 144 0.68 13.58 8.09
C THR A 144 0.21 13.11 9.47
N LEU A 145 -0.97 12.52 9.56
CA LEU A 145 -1.50 11.97 10.80
C LEU A 145 -0.56 10.93 11.40
N ARG A 146 -0.11 9.98 10.58
CA ARG A 146 0.84 8.95 10.99
C ARG A 146 2.10 9.57 11.57
N GLN A 147 2.65 10.57 10.89
CA GLN A 147 3.88 11.25 11.32
C GLN A 147 3.67 11.98 12.65
N VAL A 148 2.57 12.69 12.81
CA VAL A 148 2.24 13.42 14.04
C VAL A 148 2.08 12.46 15.21
N MET A 149 1.51 11.28 14.98
CA MET A 149 1.34 10.25 16.01
C MET A 149 2.62 9.47 16.31
N GLY A 150 3.66 9.62 15.49
CA GLY A 150 4.95 8.97 15.70
C GLY A 150 5.04 7.54 15.16
N TYR A 151 4.23 7.20 14.19
CA TYR A 151 4.24 5.84 13.61
C TYR A 151 4.72 5.80 12.14
#